data_1669a8d947c0e8b3fa630f8f9fa6feb1
#
_entry.id   1669a8d947c0e8b3fa630f8f9fa6feb1
#
_cell.length_a   1.000
_cell.length_b   1.000
_cell.length_c   1.000
_cell.angle_alpha   90.00
_cell.angle_beta   90.00
_cell.angle_gamma   90.00
#
_symmetry.space_group_name_H-M   'P 1'
#
loop_
_entity.id
_entity.type
_entity.pdbx_description
1 polymer ?
#
loop_
_entity_poly.entity_id
_entity_poly.type
_entity_poly.pdbx_seq_one_letter_code
_entity_poly.pdbx_strand_id
1 'polypeptide(L)'
;MVAGKQEIEPQKLALDSLNAIIMDNKAMIHQSRATIEENRLLILSNQSAAALGNQQLANHNTEEIFESRKTVLVTFDPDTELQRQYVEVASRRSELDFLLHSARLNERCLAINNKMVEANSKLIAITDEIMQLNQEILEFNEENLDSNNELIHGVLNPLVVEEGMVEELQAENDSSFGELEKLSSKNRSEITRILEQSAKNKDIAIRHNQEITDRRGKLYANRQGVKSMRASVGREVDYADIFLTEGEE
;
A
#
# COMPACT_ATOMS: atom_id res chain seq x y z
N MET A 1 10.00 -17.24 -58.99
CA MET A 1 9.59 -15.91 -58.48
C MET A 1 8.14 -15.79 -58.00
N VAL A 2 7.34 -16.85 -57.89
CA VAL A 2 5.92 -16.80 -57.47
C VAL A 2 5.69 -17.42 -56.10
N ALA A 3 6.54 -18.38 -55.69
CA ALA A 3 6.38 -19.05 -54.37
C ALA A 3 6.65 -18.14 -53.17
N GLY A 4 7.62 -17.24 -53.23
CA GLY A 4 7.97 -16.35 -52.11
C GLY A 4 6.93 -15.26 -51.78
N LYS A 5 6.05 -14.90 -52.71
CA LYS A 5 5.00 -13.89 -52.41
C LYS A 5 3.79 -14.45 -51.67
N GLN A 6 3.53 -15.75 -51.76
CA GLN A 6 2.38 -16.39 -51.08
C GLN A 6 2.60 -16.65 -49.61
N GLU A 7 3.84 -16.74 -49.12
CA GLU A 7 4.16 -16.95 -47.69
C GLU A 7 4.32 -15.63 -46.91
N ILE A 8 4.68 -14.55 -47.55
CA ILE A 8 4.91 -13.22 -46.91
C ILE A 8 3.61 -12.57 -46.45
N GLU A 9 2.49 -12.72 -47.14
CA GLU A 9 1.21 -12.11 -46.73
C GLU A 9 0.62 -12.70 -45.42
N PRO A 10 0.59 -14.04 -45.19
CA PRO A 10 0.13 -14.62 -43.95
C PRO A 10 1.00 -14.23 -42.74
N GLN A 11 2.33 -14.21 -42.91
CA GLN A 11 3.26 -13.79 -41.88
C GLN A 11 3.10 -12.31 -41.52
N LYS A 12 2.87 -11.45 -42.49
CA LYS A 12 2.59 -10.03 -42.26
C LYS A 12 1.30 -9.83 -41.49
N LEU A 13 0.23 -10.56 -41.82
CA LEU A 13 -1.05 -10.47 -41.12
C LEU A 13 -0.93 -10.98 -39.65
N ALA A 14 -0.14 -12.03 -39.44
CA ALA A 14 0.16 -12.54 -38.11
C ALA A 14 0.98 -11.53 -37.28
N LEU A 15 1.97 -10.88 -37.87
CA LEU A 15 2.77 -9.82 -37.24
C LEU A 15 1.92 -8.61 -36.87
N ASP A 16 1.03 -8.17 -37.73
CA ASP A 16 0.11 -7.06 -37.45
C ASP A 16 -0.83 -7.41 -36.29
N SER A 17 -1.30 -8.66 -36.22
CA SER A 17 -2.12 -9.15 -35.12
C SER A 17 -1.34 -9.19 -33.80
N LEU A 18 -0.11 -9.70 -33.80
CA LEU A 18 0.75 -9.72 -32.62
C LEU A 18 1.13 -8.33 -32.14
N ASN A 19 1.43 -7.43 -33.10
CA ASN A 19 1.68 -6.02 -32.77
C ASN A 19 0.48 -5.39 -32.07
N ALA A 20 -0.74 -5.62 -32.53
CA ALA A 20 -1.96 -5.12 -31.88
C ALA A 20 -2.09 -5.67 -30.45
N ILE A 21 -1.83 -6.96 -30.22
CA ILE A 21 -1.86 -7.58 -28.89
C ILE A 21 -0.79 -6.97 -27.98
N ILE A 22 0.41 -6.74 -28.48
CA ILE A 22 1.52 -6.16 -27.70
C ILE A 22 1.20 -4.72 -27.31
N MET A 23 0.67 -3.92 -28.24
CA MET A 23 0.28 -2.54 -27.94
C MET A 23 -0.88 -2.46 -26.95
N ASP A 24 -1.86 -3.36 -27.05
CA ASP A 24 -2.93 -3.47 -26.07
C ASP A 24 -2.40 -3.92 -24.70
N ASN A 25 -1.50 -4.91 -24.65
CA ASN A 25 -0.82 -5.30 -23.41
C ASN A 25 -0.06 -4.12 -22.79
N LYS A 26 0.67 -3.34 -23.59
CA LYS A 26 1.36 -2.12 -23.12
C LYS A 26 0.40 -1.11 -22.52
N ALA A 27 -0.74 -0.85 -23.18
CA ALA A 27 -1.76 0.04 -22.65
C ALA A 27 -2.33 -0.47 -21.30
N MET A 28 -2.62 -1.76 -21.22
CA MET A 28 -3.11 -2.39 -19.98
C MET A 28 -2.06 -2.36 -18.85
N ILE A 29 -0.76 -2.51 -19.15
CA ILE A 29 0.31 -2.36 -18.16
C ILE A 29 0.31 -0.94 -17.58
N HIS A 30 0.19 0.09 -18.41
CA HIS A 30 0.10 1.48 -17.95
C HIS A 30 -1.15 1.72 -17.10
N GLN A 31 -2.29 1.17 -17.50
CA GLN A 31 -3.53 1.25 -16.72
C GLN A 31 -3.39 0.55 -15.37
N SER A 32 -2.81 -0.65 -15.34
CA SER A 32 -2.58 -1.39 -14.10
C SER A 32 -1.66 -0.63 -13.14
N ARG A 33 -0.61 0.00 -13.65
CA ARG A 33 0.30 0.85 -12.88
C ARG A 33 -0.43 2.04 -12.26
N ALA A 34 -1.26 2.74 -13.03
CA ALA A 34 -2.06 3.85 -12.52
C ALA A 34 -2.99 3.40 -11.37
N THR A 35 -3.67 2.27 -11.54
CA THR A 35 -4.54 1.70 -10.49
C THR A 35 -3.75 1.28 -9.25
N ILE A 36 -2.55 0.73 -9.40
CA ILE A 36 -1.67 0.37 -8.29
C ILE A 36 -1.25 1.62 -7.51
N GLU A 37 -0.87 2.70 -8.18
CA GLU A 37 -0.49 3.96 -7.52
C GLU A 37 -1.68 4.63 -6.81
N GLU A 38 -2.87 4.62 -7.39
CA GLU A 38 -4.10 5.08 -6.70
C GLU A 38 -4.34 4.28 -5.41
N ASN A 39 -4.24 2.96 -5.48
CA ASN A 39 -4.38 2.09 -4.31
C ASN A 39 -3.33 2.39 -3.24
N ARG A 40 -2.09 2.62 -3.65
CA ARG A 40 -0.98 2.97 -2.76
C ARG A 40 -1.27 4.26 -2.00
N LEU A 41 -1.72 5.30 -2.71
CA LEU A 41 -2.10 6.58 -2.08
C LEU A 41 -3.25 6.39 -1.08
N LEU A 42 -4.26 5.61 -1.41
CA LEU A 42 -5.38 5.31 -0.50
C LEU A 42 -4.91 4.54 0.73
N ILE A 43 -4.04 3.54 0.57
CA ILE A 43 -3.47 2.77 1.68
C ILE A 43 -2.64 3.66 2.60
N LEU A 44 -1.79 4.53 2.05
CA LEU A 44 -0.98 5.47 2.83
C LEU A 44 -1.85 6.49 3.59
N SER A 45 -2.91 7.00 2.96
CA SER A 45 -3.89 7.87 3.60
C SER A 45 -4.58 7.17 4.77
N ASN A 46 -5.03 5.93 4.58
CA ASN A 46 -5.64 5.11 5.63
C ASN A 46 -4.67 4.86 6.80
N GLN A 47 -3.42 4.52 6.49
CA GLN A 47 -2.38 4.32 7.49
C GLN A 47 -2.14 5.58 8.31
N SER A 48 -2.00 6.72 7.67
CA SER A 48 -1.83 8.02 8.32
C SER A 48 -3.03 8.37 9.20
N ALA A 49 -4.24 8.21 8.69
CA ALA A 49 -5.47 8.47 9.44
C ALA A 49 -5.61 7.54 10.68
N ALA A 50 -5.24 6.28 10.54
CA ALA A 50 -5.29 5.33 11.65
C ALA A 50 -4.22 5.63 12.71
N ALA A 51 -2.97 5.88 12.31
CA ALA A 51 -1.85 6.08 13.23
C ALA A 51 -1.82 7.49 13.81
N LEU A 52 -1.78 8.52 12.97
CA LEU A 52 -1.65 9.91 13.42
C LEU A 52 -2.98 10.51 13.90
N GLY A 53 -4.11 10.03 13.38
CA GLY A 53 -5.43 10.49 13.80
C GLY A 53 -5.99 9.69 14.96
N ASN A 54 -6.41 8.47 14.68
CA ASN A 54 -7.16 7.68 15.64
C ASN A 54 -6.33 7.20 16.85
N GLN A 55 -5.08 6.75 16.62
CA GLN A 55 -4.22 6.25 17.70
C GLN A 55 -3.83 7.38 18.66
N GLN A 56 -3.46 8.56 18.14
CA GLN A 56 -3.14 9.70 19.00
C GLN A 56 -4.33 10.15 19.84
N LEU A 57 -5.52 10.23 19.22
CA LEU A 57 -6.75 10.58 19.93
C LEU A 57 -7.10 9.53 21.00
N ALA A 58 -6.94 8.23 20.69
CA ALA A 58 -7.17 7.15 21.65
C ALA A 58 -6.22 7.22 22.84
N ASN A 59 -4.93 7.43 22.60
CA ASN A 59 -3.92 7.55 23.66
C ASN A 59 -4.22 8.75 24.55
N HIS A 60 -4.52 9.90 23.97
CA HIS A 60 -4.88 11.08 24.73
C HIS A 60 -6.14 10.89 25.57
N ASN A 61 -7.19 10.26 25.02
CA ASN A 61 -8.38 9.89 25.81
C ASN A 61 -8.03 8.97 26.99
N THR A 62 -7.14 7.99 26.78
CA THR A 62 -6.68 7.08 27.84
C THR A 62 -5.96 7.84 28.93
N GLU A 63 -5.02 8.70 28.58
CA GLU A 63 -4.29 9.53 29.55
C GLU A 63 -5.24 10.38 30.40
N GLU A 64 -6.20 11.06 29.77
CA GLU A 64 -7.17 11.90 30.48
C GLU A 64 -8.11 11.09 31.39
N ILE A 65 -8.50 9.86 30.99
CA ILE A 65 -9.30 8.96 31.84
C ILE A 65 -8.53 8.60 33.12
N PHE A 66 -7.26 8.24 33.00
CA PHE A 66 -6.45 7.87 34.16
C PHE A 66 -6.09 9.06 35.06
N GLU A 67 -5.82 10.23 34.47
CA GLU A 67 -5.64 11.47 35.23
C GLU A 67 -6.93 11.88 35.98
N SER A 68 -8.10 11.75 35.36
CA SER A 68 -9.38 12.00 36.01
C SER A 68 -9.61 11.04 37.19
N ARG A 69 -9.31 9.74 37.02
CA ARG A 69 -9.37 8.73 38.09
C ARG A 69 -8.47 9.09 39.27
N LYS A 70 -7.23 9.48 38.99
CA LYS A 70 -6.27 9.90 40.00
C LYS A 70 -6.79 11.13 40.76
N THR A 71 -7.33 12.11 40.08
CA THR A 71 -7.90 13.31 40.67
C THR A 71 -9.06 12.96 41.60
N VAL A 72 -9.98 12.10 41.17
CA VAL A 72 -11.10 11.61 42.03
C VAL A 72 -10.60 10.93 43.28
N LEU A 73 -9.60 10.04 43.19
CA LEU A 73 -9.05 9.33 44.34
C LEU A 73 -8.35 10.28 45.34
N VAL A 74 -7.71 11.35 44.86
CA VAL A 74 -7.05 12.35 45.73
C VAL A 74 -8.04 13.28 46.39
N THR A 75 -9.21 13.56 45.77
CA THR A 75 -10.26 14.41 46.38
C THR A 75 -11.10 13.67 47.42
N PHE A 76 -10.94 12.36 47.55
CA PHE A 76 -11.61 11.57 48.58
C PHE A 76 -10.98 11.85 49.94
N ASP A 77 -11.78 12.30 50.94
CA ASP A 77 -11.31 12.54 52.30
C ASP A 77 -11.68 11.35 53.18
N PRO A 78 -10.73 10.45 53.50
CA PRO A 78 -11.00 9.22 54.24
C PRO A 78 -11.15 9.47 55.72
N ASP A 79 -12.29 9.05 56.28
CA ASP A 79 -12.61 9.15 57.69
C ASP A 79 -11.89 8.11 58.57
N THR A 80 -11.48 6.98 57.98
CA THR A 80 -10.86 5.87 58.70
C THR A 80 -9.50 5.48 58.07
N GLU A 81 -8.65 4.86 58.91
CA GLU A 81 -7.35 4.34 58.45
C GLU A 81 -7.51 3.30 57.32
N LEU A 82 -8.55 2.47 57.40
CA LEU A 82 -8.84 1.49 56.34
C LEU A 82 -9.20 2.17 55.02
N GLN A 83 -10.00 3.23 55.07
CA GLN A 83 -10.33 4.01 53.85
C GLN A 83 -9.09 4.68 53.27
N ARG A 84 -8.18 5.20 54.09
CA ARG A 84 -6.92 5.81 53.67
C ARG A 84 -6.02 4.79 52.95
N GLN A 85 -5.87 3.61 53.53
CA GLN A 85 -5.13 2.52 52.90
C GLN A 85 -5.77 2.07 51.60
N TYR A 86 -7.10 2.02 51.51
CA TYR A 86 -7.81 1.70 50.27
C TYR A 86 -7.51 2.73 49.17
N VAL A 87 -7.61 4.02 49.44
CA VAL A 87 -7.32 5.10 48.47
C VAL A 87 -5.88 5.00 47.97
N GLU A 88 -4.93 4.77 48.90
CA GLU A 88 -3.52 4.62 48.49
C GLU A 88 -3.29 3.41 47.58
N VAL A 89 -3.85 2.24 47.93
CA VAL A 89 -3.73 1.03 47.14
C VAL A 89 -4.46 1.17 45.80
N ALA A 90 -5.65 1.77 45.78
CA ALA A 90 -6.41 2.02 44.57
C ALA A 90 -5.69 2.98 43.60
N SER A 91 -5.05 4.03 44.14
CA SER A 91 -4.21 4.94 43.33
C SER A 91 -3.03 4.21 42.68
N ARG A 92 -2.29 3.43 43.45
CA ARG A 92 -1.19 2.61 42.94
C ARG A 92 -1.66 1.60 41.88
N ARG A 93 -2.82 0.97 42.13
CA ARG A 93 -3.42 0.04 41.16
C ARG A 93 -3.77 0.72 39.87
N SER A 94 -4.36 1.91 39.92
CA SER A 94 -4.69 2.70 38.74
C SER A 94 -3.45 3.06 37.91
N GLU A 95 -2.37 3.47 38.56
CA GLU A 95 -1.09 3.77 37.92
C GLU A 95 -0.48 2.54 37.23
N LEU A 96 -0.47 1.40 37.95
CA LEU A 96 0.01 0.13 37.40
C LEU A 96 -0.81 -0.32 36.19
N ASP A 97 -2.13 -0.18 36.22
CA ASP A 97 -3.00 -0.52 35.08
C ASP A 97 -2.70 0.35 33.87
N PHE A 98 -2.48 1.65 34.06
CA PHE A 98 -2.08 2.57 32.99
C PHE A 98 -0.72 2.21 32.39
N LEU A 99 0.30 2.01 33.22
CA LEU A 99 1.65 1.67 32.77
C LEU A 99 1.69 0.33 32.05
N LEU A 100 0.97 -0.67 32.56
CA LEU A 100 0.87 -1.97 31.91
C LEU A 100 0.17 -1.89 30.55
N HIS A 101 -0.91 -1.11 30.46
CA HIS A 101 -1.59 -0.85 29.22
C HIS A 101 -0.66 -0.16 28.21
N SER A 102 0.05 0.89 28.64
CA SER A 102 1.00 1.63 27.81
C SER A 102 2.16 0.75 27.32
N ALA A 103 2.71 -0.10 28.20
CA ALA A 103 3.76 -1.04 27.81
C ALA A 103 3.31 -2.04 26.73
N ARG A 104 2.09 -2.59 26.86
CA ARG A 104 1.50 -3.48 25.85
C ARG A 104 1.23 -2.77 24.53
N LEU A 105 0.80 -1.50 24.58
CA LEU A 105 0.63 -0.70 23.36
C LEU A 105 1.97 -0.45 22.68
N ASN A 106 3.02 -0.12 23.44
CA ASN A 106 4.37 0.08 22.88
C ASN A 106 4.88 -1.17 22.16
N GLU A 107 4.70 -2.35 22.74
CA GLU A 107 5.06 -3.62 22.09
C GLU A 107 4.35 -3.79 20.73
N ARG A 108 3.03 -3.50 20.68
CA ARG A 108 2.25 -3.58 19.43
C ARG A 108 2.67 -2.52 18.42
N CYS A 109 2.99 -1.30 18.87
CA CYS A 109 3.49 -0.24 17.99
C CYS A 109 4.86 -0.61 17.38
N LEU A 110 5.76 -1.20 18.17
CA LEU A 110 7.04 -1.70 17.67
C LEU A 110 6.86 -2.77 16.59
N ALA A 111 5.95 -3.72 16.80
CA ALA A 111 5.63 -4.74 15.80
C ALA A 111 5.06 -4.14 14.50
N ILE A 112 4.25 -3.08 14.58
CA ILE A 112 3.75 -2.34 13.42
C ILE A 112 4.90 -1.61 12.72
N ASN A 113 5.76 -0.92 13.47
CA ASN A 113 6.89 -0.19 12.90
C ASN A 113 7.84 -1.13 12.15
N ASN A 114 8.11 -2.33 12.67
CA ASN A 114 8.91 -3.34 11.96
C ASN A 114 8.30 -3.71 10.61
N LYS A 115 6.96 -3.93 10.55
CA LYS A 115 6.27 -4.19 9.27
C LYS A 115 6.35 -3.01 8.30
N MET A 116 6.36 -1.78 8.81
CA MET A 116 6.54 -0.58 7.96
C MET A 116 7.95 -0.51 7.39
N VAL A 117 8.97 -0.86 8.17
CA VAL A 117 10.37 -0.97 7.69
C VAL A 117 10.49 -2.03 6.59
N GLU A 118 9.90 -3.22 6.79
CA GLU A 118 9.86 -4.27 5.77
C GLU A 118 9.15 -3.82 4.49
N ALA A 119 8.03 -3.09 4.61
CA ALA A 119 7.31 -2.54 3.46
C ALA A 119 8.18 -1.52 2.70
N ASN A 120 8.88 -0.64 3.41
CA ASN A 120 9.80 0.32 2.81
C ASN A 120 10.96 -0.38 2.07
N SER A 121 11.54 -1.43 2.66
CA SER A 121 12.58 -2.22 2.02
C SER A 121 12.12 -2.85 0.70
N LYS A 122 10.87 -3.35 0.66
CA LYS A 122 10.26 -3.87 -0.58
C LYS A 122 10.07 -2.78 -1.63
N LEU A 123 9.69 -1.56 -1.23
CA LEU A 123 9.54 -0.43 -2.15
C LEU A 123 10.89 -0.01 -2.75
N ILE A 124 11.96 -0.05 -1.95
CA ILE A 124 13.33 0.21 -2.42
C ILE A 124 13.72 -0.85 -3.46
N ALA A 125 13.51 -2.14 -3.17
CA ALA A 125 13.82 -3.21 -4.12
C ALA A 125 13.05 -3.07 -5.45
N ILE A 126 11.78 -2.70 -5.41
CA ILE A 126 11.01 -2.40 -6.63
C ILE A 126 11.63 -1.22 -7.41
N THR A 127 12.14 -0.21 -6.71
CA THR A 127 12.81 0.93 -7.37
C THR A 127 14.08 0.48 -8.07
N ASP A 128 14.86 -0.39 -7.43
CA ASP A 128 16.08 -0.97 -8.03
C ASP A 128 15.75 -1.79 -9.28
N GLU A 129 14.69 -2.61 -9.25
CA GLU A 129 14.21 -3.36 -10.42
C GLU A 129 13.79 -2.43 -11.57
N ILE A 130 13.11 -1.30 -11.26
CA ILE A 130 12.74 -0.29 -12.27
C ILE A 130 13.99 0.36 -12.90
N MET A 131 14.99 0.66 -12.08
CA MET A 131 16.26 1.22 -12.56
C MET A 131 16.99 0.25 -13.49
N GLN A 132 17.02 -1.04 -13.13
CA GLN A 132 17.59 -2.10 -13.97
C GLN A 132 16.82 -2.22 -15.29
N LEU A 133 15.50 -2.24 -15.28
CA LEU A 133 14.68 -2.25 -16.48
C LEU A 133 14.98 -1.02 -17.39
N ASN A 134 15.16 0.16 -16.80
CA ASN A 134 15.52 1.36 -17.58
C ASN A 134 16.90 1.22 -18.22
N GLN A 135 17.84 0.56 -17.56
CA GLN A 135 19.16 0.28 -18.10
C GLN A 135 19.07 -0.70 -19.28
N GLU A 136 18.30 -1.77 -19.16
CA GLU A 136 18.06 -2.73 -20.27
C GLU A 136 17.45 -2.05 -21.51
N ILE A 137 16.52 -1.11 -21.29
CA ILE A 137 15.92 -0.32 -22.39
C ILE A 137 16.97 0.59 -23.05
N LEU A 138 17.86 1.20 -22.25
CA LEU A 138 18.94 2.04 -22.76
C LEU A 138 19.90 1.22 -23.63
N GLU A 139 20.37 0.08 -23.16
CA GLU A 139 21.26 -0.83 -23.87
C GLU A 139 20.63 -1.30 -25.19
N PHE A 140 19.38 -1.72 -25.16
CA PHE A 140 18.63 -2.08 -26.36
C PHE A 140 18.54 -0.93 -27.38
N ASN A 141 18.33 0.30 -26.90
CA ASN A 141 18.26 1.47 -27.77
C ASN A 141 19.62 1.79 -28.39
N GLU A 142 20.73 1.68 -27.63
CA GLU A 142 22.09 1.91 -28.14
C GLU A 142 22.45 0.89 -29.20
N GLU A 143 22.20 -0.41 -28.97
CA GLU A 143 22.43 -1.47 -29.99
C GLU A 143 21.67 -1.23 -31.29
N ASN A 144 20.40 -0.78 -31.18
CA ASN A 144 19.60 -0.50 -32.38
C ASN A 144 20.03 0.80 -33.09
N LEU A 145 20.53 1.80 -32.34
CA LEU A 145 21.13 3.00 -32.98
C LEU A 145 22.41 2.65 -33.73
N ASP A 146 23.25 1.79 -33.18
CA ASP A 146 24.48 1.34 -33.86
C ASP A 146 24.15 0.52 -35.10
N SER A 147 23.20 -0.42 -35.04
CA SER A 147 22.72 -1.17 -36.20
C SER A 147 22.14 -0.26 -37.28
N ASN A 148 21.39 0.77 -36.91
CA ASN A 148 20.87 1.76 -37.85
C ASN A 148 21.99 2.58 -38.50
N ASN A 149 23.03 2.95 -37.77
CA ASN A 149 24.20 3.64 -38.29
C ASN A 149 24.95 2.77 -39.31
N GLU A 150 25.12 1.48 -39.01
CA GLU A 150 25.74 0.52 -39.93
C GLU A 150 24.96 0.41 -41.27
N LEU A 151 23.63 0.32 -41.19
CA LEU A 151 22.76 0.31 -42.37
C LEU A 151 22.86 1.61 -43.18
N ILE A 152 22.83 2.77 -42.51
CA ILE A 152 22.89 4.10 -43.17
C ILE A 152 24.23 4.31 -43.87
N HIS A 153 25.33 3.87 -43.27
CA HIS A 153 26.68 4.05 -43.81
C HIS A 153 27.10 2.94 -44.78
N GLY A 154 26.20 2.01 -45.12
CA GLY A 154 26.40 0.99 -46.14
C GLY A 154 27.32 -0.16 -45.72
N VAL A 155 27.53 -0.37 -44.44
CA VAL A 155 28.26 -1.53 -43.90
C VAL A 155 27.49 -2.83 -44.21
N LEU A 156 26.13 -2.78 -44.08
CA LEU A 156 25.22 -3.79 -44.60
C LEU A 156 24.66 -3.34 -45.94
N ASN A 157 25.14 -3.90 -47.04
CA ASN A 157 24.66 -3.58 -48.38
C ASN A 157 23.63 -4.63 -48.83
N PRO A 158 22.32 -4.30 -48.86
CA PRO A 158 21.27 -5.25 -49.27
C PRO A 158 21.41 -5.73 -50.75
N LEU A 159 22.28 -5.12 -51.54
CA LEU A 159 22.55 -5.53 -52.91
C LEU A 159 23.57 -6.67 -53.01
N VAL A 160 24.24 -7.02 -51.90
CA VAL A 160 25.23 -8.10 -51.82
C VAL A 160 24.73 -9.16 -50.86
N VAL A 161 23.61 -9.81 -51.21
CA VAL A 161 22.98 -10.86 -50.38
C VAL A 161 23.29 -12.21 -50.97
N GLU A 162 23.87 -13.11 -50.21
CA GLU A 162 24.05 -14.50 -50.56
C GLU A 162 22.80 -15.33 -50.26
N GLU A 163 22.54 -16.39 -51.02
CA GLU A 163 21.30 -17.19 -50.94
C GLU A 163 21.09 -17.79 -49.53
N GLY A 164 22.15 -18.23 -48.85
CA GLY A 164 22.09 -18.78 -47.48
C GLY A 164 21.75 -17.78 -46.39
N MET A 165 21.99 -16.48 -46.59
CA MET A 165 21.67 -15.43 -45.61
C MET A 165 20.15 -15.20 -45.48
N VAL A 166 19.39 -15.44 -46.53
CA VAL A 166 17.93 -15.29 -46.51
C VAL A 166 17.28 -16.41 -45.72
N GLU A 167 17.75 -17.66 -45.87
CA GLU A 167 17.25 -18.80 -45.13
C GLU A 167 17.59 -18.71 -43.65
N GLU A 168 18.80 -18.25 -43.29
CA GLU A 168 19.19 -18.00 -41.91
C GLU A 168 18.30 -16.95 -41.25
N LEU A 169 18.10 -15.81 -41.90
CA LEU A 169 17.26 -14.72 -41.39
C LEU A 169 15.78 -15.15 -41.26
N GLN A 170 15.31 -16.00 -42.19
CA GLN A 170 13.97 -16.56 -42.11
C GLN A 170 13.79 -17.50 -40.90
N ALA A 171 14.77 -18.36 -40.64
CA ALA A 171 14.75 -19.26 -39.48
C ALA A 171 14.79 -18.48 -38.17
N GLU A 172 15.57 -17.41 -38.08
CA GLU A 172 15.60 -16.50 -36.95
C GLU A 172 14.25 -15.78 -36.74
N ASN A 173 13.64 -15.30 -37.83
CA ASN A 173 12.32 -14.68 -37.78
C ASN A 173 11.25 -15.64 -37.27
N ASP A 174 11.22 -16.90 -37.74
CA ASP A 174 10.26 -17.91 -37.34
C ASP A 174 10.43 -18.27 -35.83
N SER A 175 11.67 -18.34 -35.36
CA SER A 175 11.99 -18.56 -33.93
C SER A 175 11.50 -17.38 -33.11
N SER A 176 11.79 -16.14 -33.49
CA SER A 176 11.38 -14.91 -32.83
C SER A 176 9.86 -14.76 -32.80
N PHE A 177 9.17 -15.18 -33.85
CA PHE A 177 7.72 -15.21 -33.92
C PHE A 177 7.09 -16.12 -32.86
N GLY A 178 7.63 -17.35 -32.73
CA GLY A 178 7.15 -18.30 -31.72
C GLY A 178 7.40 -17.83 -30.27
N GLU A 179 8.50 -17.13 -30.04
CA GLU A 179 8.79 -16.52 -28.75
C GLU A 179 7.85 -15.33 -28.47
N LEU A 180 7.64 -14.47 -29.42
CA LEU A 180 6.77 -13.30 -29.33
C LEU A 180 5.32 -13.70 -28.99
N GLU A 181 4.81 -14.76 -29.63
CA GLU A 181 3.47 -15.30 -29.38
C GLU A 181 3.35 -15.80 -27.92
N LYS A 182 4.35 -16.54 -27.44
CA LYS A 182 4.39 -17.03 -26.05
C LYS A 182 4.46 -15.90 -25.05
N LEU A 183 5.34 -14.93 -25.27
CA LEU A 183 5.52 -13.79 -24.37
C LEU A 183 4.28 -12.90 -24.33
N SER A 184 3.66 -12.61 -25.49
CA SER A 184 2.45 -11.79 -25.55
C SER A 184 1.28 -12.43 -24.81
N SER A 185 1.10 -13.74 -24.96
CA SER A 185 0.07 -14.52 -24.24
C SER A 185 0.33 -14.59 -22.74
N LYS A 186 1.58 -14.87 -22.32
CA LYS A 186 1.99 -14.88 -20.93
C LYS A 186 1.77 -13.51 -20.28
N ASN A 187 2.20 -12.44 -20.94
CA ASN A 187 2.03 -11.07 -20.46
C ASN A 187 0.54 -10.74 -20.29
N ARG A 188 -0.32 -11.12 -21.21
CA ARG A 188 -1.77 -10.91 -21.11
C ARG A 188 -2.36 -11.56 -19.88
N SER A 189 -2.00 -12.81 -19.64
CA SER A 189 -2.45 -13.55 -18.46
C SER A 189 -2.01 -12.89 -17.15
N GLU A 190 -0.75 -12.49 -17.07
CA GLU A 190 -0.20 -11.86 -15.87
C GLU A 190 -0.79 -10.46 -15.62
N ILE A 191 -1.00 -9.65 -16.66
CA ILE A 191 -1.66 -8.36 -16.56
C ILE A 191 -3.08 -8.52 -15.99
N THR A 192 -3.84 -9.50 -16.49
CA THR A 192 -5.19 -9.79 -16.00
C THR A 192 -5.17 -10.12 -14.52
N ARG A 193 -4.26 -10.99 -14.09
CA ARG A 193 -4.06 -11.34 -12.68
C ARG A 193 -3.74 -10.12 -11.80
N ILE A 194 -2.85 -9.24 -12.29
CA ILE A 194 -2.47 -8.01 -11.58
C ILE A 194 -3.66 -7.06 -11.44
N LEU A 195 -4.45 -6.87 -12.49
CA LEU A 195 -5.64 -6.03 -12.45
C LEU A 195 -6.68 -6.55 -11.46
N GLU A 196 -6.94 -7.86 -11.45
CA GLU A 196 -7.85 -8.48 -10.47
C GLU A 196 -7.36 -8.30 -9.03
N GLN A 197 -6.06 -8.52 -8.80
CA GLN A 197 -5.49 -8.33 -7.45
C GLN A 197 -5.53 -6.86 -7.04
N SER A 198 -5.28 -5.94 -7.96
CA SER A 198 -5.34 -4.51 -7.71
C SER A 198 -6.77 -4.05 -7.36
N ALA A 199 -7.78 -4.58 -8.04
CA ALA A 199 -9.18 -4.33 -7.71
C ALA A 199 -9.53 -4.82 -6.29
N LYS A 200 -9.13 -6.04 -5.93
CA LYS A 200 -9.32 -6.56 -4.56
C LYS A 200 -8.64 -5.69 -3.51
N ASN A 201 -7.42 -5.22 -3.78
CA ASN A 201 -6.70 -4.32 -2.88
C ASN A 201 -7.44 -2.99 -2.69
N LYS A 202 -8.01 -2.44 -3.76
CA LYS A 202 -8.83 -1.21 -3.72
C LYS A 202 -10.04 -1.38 -2.81
N ASP A 203 -10.79 -2.48 -2.97
CA ASP A 203 -11.96 -2.77 -2.15
C ASP A 203 -11.62 -2.91 -0.67
N ILE A 204 -10.49 -3.57 -0.36
CA ILE A 204 -9.99 -3.69 1.01
C ILE A 204 -9.62 -2.32 1.57
N ALA A 205 -8.93 -1.49 0.80
CA ALA A 205 -8.50 -0.16 1.23
C ALA A 205 -9.71 0.78 1.47
N ILE A 206 -10.74 0.71 0.64
CA ILE A 206 -12.00 1.46 0.84
C ILE A 206 -12.70 1.01 2.13
N ARG A 207 -12.80 -0.30 2.37
CA ARG A 207 -13.39 -0.84 3.61
C ARG A 207 -12.62 -0.39 4.84
N HIS A 208 -11.28 -0.44 4.80
CA HIS A 208 -10.44 0.07 5.88
C HIS A 208 -10.68 1.56 6.15
N ASN A 209 -10.88 2.36 5.10
CA ASN A 209 -11.19 3.78 5.25
C ASN A 209 -12.50 3.99 6.02
N GLN A 210 -13.55 3.23 5.70
CA GLN A 210 -14.82 3.28 6.42
C GLN A 210 -14.64 2.88 7.89
N GLU A 211 -13.96 1.76 8.16
CA GLU A 211 -13.70 1.33 9.53
C GLU A 211 -12.89 2.35 10.34
N ILE A 212 -11.91 3.03 9.73
CA ILE A 212 -11.13 4.08 10.37
C ILE A 212 -12.02 5.26 10.72
N THR A 213 -12.94 5.65 9.83
CA THR A 213 -13.89 6.74 10.04
C THR A 213 -14.87 6.41 11.17
N ASP A 214 -15.42 5.20 11.17
CA ASP A 214 -16.33 4.75 12.23
C ASP A 214 -15.64 4.72 13.60
N ARG A 215 -14.41 4.23 13.65
CA ARG A 215 -13.60 4.23 14.88
C ARG A 215 -13.29 5.65 15.34
N ARG A 216 -13.04 6.58 14.42
CA ARG A 216 -12.86 7.99 14.75
C ARG A 216 -14.10 8.59 15.42
N GLY A 217 -15.29 8.29 14.91
CA GLY A 217 -16.55 8.69 15.52
C GLY A 217 -16.68 8.21 16.96
N LYS A 218 -16.37 6.93 17.23
CA LYS A 218 -16.35 6.36 18.59
C LYS A 218 -15.32 7.02 19.51
N LEU A 219 -14.14 7.37 18.98
CA LEU A 219 -13.11 8.06 19.74
C LEU A 219 -13.51 9.48 20.12
N TYR A 220 -14.24 10.18 19.26
CA TYR A 220 -14.82 11.48 19.58
C TYR A 220 -15.93 11.37 20.64
N ALA A 221 -16.79 10.36 20.58
CA ALA A 221 -17.76 10.10 21.63
C ALA A 221 -17.08 9.84 22.99
N ASN A 222 -16.03 8.99 23.02
CA ASN A 222 -15.21 8.81 24.23
C ASN A 222 -14.59 10.13 24.71
N ARG A 223 -14.15 11.00 23.79
CA ARG A 223 -13.63 12.33 24.13
C ARG A 223 -14.65 13.20 24.84
N GLN A 224 -15.91 13.17 24.42
CA GLN A 224 -16.98 13.89 25.08
C GLN A 224 -17.24 13.35 26.50
N GLY A 225 -17.26 12.03 26.65
CA GLY A 225 -17.36 11.39 27.98
C GLY A 225 -16.23 11.80 28.92
N VAL A 226 -14.98 11.85 28.42
CA VAL A 226 -13.83 12.35 29.20
C VAL A 226 -13.99 13.80 29.63
N LYS A 227 -14.44 14.67 28.70
CA LYS A 227 -14.70 16.08 29.04
C LYS A 227 -15.80 16.24 30.09
N SER A 228 -16.87 15.44 30.00
CA SER A 228 -17.95 15.42 30.98
C SER A 228 -17.45 15.00 32.34
N MET A 229 -16.68 13.91 32.42
CA MET A 229 -16.03 13.47 33.69
C MET A 229 -15.16 14.57 34.30
N ARG A 230 -14.31 15.23 33.51
CA ARG A 230 -13.45 16.31 33.99
C ARG A 230 -14.23 17.50 34.52
N ALA A 231 -15.34 17.84 33.88
CA ALA A 231 -16.22 18.93 34.36
C ALA A 231 -16.92 18.57 35.68
N SER A 232 -17.07 17.29 35.98
CA SER A 232 -17.66 16.80 37.24
C SER A 232 -16.65 16.71 38.40
N VAL A 233 -15.35 16.63 38.08
CA VAL A 233 -14.27 16.63 39.10
C VAL A 233 -14.18 18.01 39.72
N GLY A 234 -14.52 18.14 41.01
CA GLY A 234 -14.52 19.40 41.77
C GLY A 234 -15.91 19.95 42.09
N ARG A 235 -16.99 19.29 41.64
CA ARG A 235 -18.28 19.41 42.31
C ARG A 235 -18.31 18.50 43.52
N GLU A 236 -19.08 18.86 44.58
CA GLU A 236 -19.37 17.88 45.66
C GLU A 236 -19.91 16.62 44.98
N VAL A 237 -19.09 15.56 45.01
CA VAL A 237 -19.28 14.41 44.14
C VAL A 237 -20.33 13.50 44.72
N ASP A 238 -21.54 13.61 44.26
CA ASP A 238 -22.39 12.42 44.25
C ASP A 238 -21.89 11.53 43.09
N TYR A 239 -21.32 10.38 43.43
CA TYR A 239 -20.76 9.44 42.47
C TYR A 239 -21.80 8.97 41.42
N ALA A 240 -23.10 9.10 41.74
CA ALA A 240 -24.18 8.84 40.79
C ALA A 240 -24.22 9.85 39.64
N ASP A 241 -23.82 11.12 39.85
CA ASP A 241 -23.86 12.16 38.83
C ASP A 241 -22.74 12.05 37.78
N ILE A 242 -21.62 11.38 38.07
CA ILE A 242 -20.53 11.19 37.11
C ILE A 242 -20.96 10.35 35.92
N PHE A 243 -21.89 9.42 36.11
CA PHE A 243 -22.37 8.49 35.09
C PHE A 243 -23.71 8.90 34.45
N LEU A 244 -24.37 9.90 34.98
CA LEU A 244 -25.71 10.33 34.54
C LEU A 244 -25.71 11.53 33.57
N THR A 245 -24.56 12.15 33.33
CA THR A 245 -24.42 13.26 32.34
C THR A 245 -24.14 12.78 30.93
N GLU A 246 -24.60 11.58 30.56
CA GLU A 246 -24.65 11.17 29.15
C GLU A 246 -25.92 11.78 28.52
N GLY A 247 -25.70 12.76 27.68
CA GLY A 247 -26.63 13.06 26.61
C GLY A 247 -27.66 14.16 26.84
N GLU A 248 -27.23 15.35 27.20
CA GLU A 248 -27.95 16.57 26.87
C GLU A 248 -26.96 17.64 26.37
N GLU A 249 -26.60 17.54 25.05
CA GLU A 249 -26.47 18.70 24.17
C GLU A 249 -26.36 18.24 22.73
#